data_9cce63938e191100d71567ca7336feaf
#
_entry.id   9cce63938e191100d71567ca7336feaf
#
_cell.length_a   1.000
_cell.length_b   1.000
_cell.length_c   1.000
_cell.angle_alpha   90.00
_cell.angle_beta   90.00
_cell.angle_gamma   90.00
#
_symmetry.space_group_name_H-M   'P 1'
#
loop_
_entity.id
_entity.type
_entity.pdbx_description
1 polymer ?
#
loop_
_entity_poly.entity_id
_entity_poly.type
_entity_poly.pdbx_seq_one_letter_code
_entity_poly.pdbx_strand_id
1 'polypeptide(L)'
;MKRLLRRRKNLIVAFLAAAGSFLLGVMLPMNLRATQPAAPIQPQVLAVSSPEPKLISNVSGIQGAIAHRVEVSQKALAQQQETRFQSGLPSQFKGTMLRQAKLDEQHKAIALTFDDGPWPTTTTQILDILKKNNIKATFFWVGRYLQTYPELGKQVASAGHALGNHTWNHQYIKYNEEGAAREIDRTSALIEELTGVKTSMFRPPGGILNNGLAAYAQKKNYAVIMWSADSLDWRAATQSLMDNVMRQANSGGIVLMHDGGGNRSRTVQALPDIIARFKKEGYQFVTVPELLQRQEQELKHQETAQK
;
A
#
# COMPACT_ATOMS: atom_id res chain seq x y z
N MET A 1 21.15 33.53 -45.36
CA MET A 1 21.84 34.73 -44.83
C MET A 1 21.95 34.61 -43.31
N LYS A 2 23.18 34.40 -42.89
CA LYS A 2 23.94 35.05 -41.80
C LYS A 2 23.35 34.93 -40.39
N ARG A 3 23.99 34.03 -39.60
CA ARG A 3 24.86 34.25 -38.41
C ARG A 3 24.06 34.65 -37.14
N LEU A 4 24.21 33.96 -35.99
CA LEU A 4 25.42 34.01 -35.16
C LEU A 4 25.45 32.86 -34.15
N LEU A 5 26.54 32.11 -34.17
CA LEU A 5 27.09 31.32 -33.08
C LEU A 5 27.66 32.27 -32.00
N ARG A 6 27.44 31.95 -30.73
CA ARG A 6 28.38 32.34 -29.65
C ARG A 6 28.20 31.40 -28.47
N ARG A 7 29.10 30.47 -28.37
CA ARG A 7 30.29 30.36 -27.48
C ARG A 7 29.99 29.86 -26.06
N ARG A 8 30.43 28.65 -25.92
CA ARG A 8 30.87 27.93 -24.71
C ARG A 8 31.69 28.83 -23.76
N LYS A 9 31.53 28.60 -22.44
CA LYS A 9 32.69 28.51 -21.55
C LYS A 9 32.39 27.54 -20.39
N ASN A 10 33.25 26.55 -20.32
CA ASN A 10 33.43 25.59 -19.23
C ASN A 10 33.87 26.33 -17.96
N LEU A 11 33.38 25.90 -16.81
CA LEU A 11 34.15 26.02 -15.58
C LEU A 11 34.03 24.71 -14.82
N ILE A 12 35.11 23.93 -14.92
CA ILE A 12 35.46 22.83 -14.02
C ILE A 12 36.13 23.51 -12.83
N VAL A 13 35.62 23.29 -11.63
CA VAL A 13 36.38 23.53 -10.41
C VAL A 13 36.32 22.24 -9.59
N ALA A 14 37.43 21.53 -9.63
CA ALA A 14 37.77 20.47 -8.71
C ALA A 14 38.21 21.10 -7.37
N PHE A 15 37.72 20.58 -6.25
CA PHE A 15 38.39 20.73 -4.99
C PHE A 15 38.57 19.36 -4.34
N LEU A 16 39.86 19.02 -4.27
CA LEU A 16 40.42 17.89 -3.55
C LEU A 16 40.65 18.28 -2.06
N ALA A 17 40.36 17.33 -1.21
CA ALA A 17 41.05 16.92 0.02
C ALA A 17 41.35 17.95 1.12
N ALA A 18 40.94 17.62 2.32
CA ALA A 18 41.90 17.46 3.44
C ALA A 18 41.23 16.74 4.61
N ALA A 19 41.74 15.59 4.95
CA ALA A 19 41.58 14.93 6.24
C ALA A 19 42.30 15.74 7.31
N GLY A 20 41.70 15.88 8.49
CA GLY A 20 42.32 16.53 9.65
C GLY A 20 41.65 16.04 10.92
N SER A 21 42.21 14.96 11.46
CA SER A 21 41.99 14.51 12.83
C SER A 21 42.43 15.56 13.84
N PHE A 22 41.57 15.94 14.79
CA PHE A 22 42.01 16.57 16.02
C PHE A 22 41.35 15.88 17.21
N LEU A 23 42.15 14.99 17.83
CA LEU A 23 42.01 14.54 19.20
C LEU A 23 42.56 15.61 20.11
N LEU A 24 41.73 16.27 20.89
CA LEU A 24 42.18 17.04 22.04
C LEU A 24 41.77 16.31 23.32
N GLY A 25 42.74 15.61 23.88
CA GLY A 25 42.65 15.06 25.22
C GLY A 25 42.79 16.19 26.26
N VAL A 26 41.79 16.29 27.11
CA VAL A 26 41.90 17.13 28.34
C VAL A 26 42.38 16.23 29.46
N MET A 27 43.68 16.40 29.81
CA MET A 27 44.29 15.86 31.02
C MET A 27 43.93 16.75 32.20
N LEU A 28 43.16 16.23 33.15
CA LEU A 28 43.04 16.81 34.49
C LEU A 28 44.00 16.10 35.42
N PRO A 29 44.76 16.83 36.28
CA PRO A 29 45.73 16.24 37.20
C PRO A 29 45.01 15.62 38.40
N MET A 30 45.19 14.30 38.58
CA MET A 30 44.79 13.60 39.79
C MET A 30 45.88 13.82 40.88
N ASN A 31 45.49 14.50 41.94
CA ASN A 31 46.27 14.59 43.17
C ASN A 31 46.21 13.25 43.93
N LEU A 32 47.30 12.52 43.92
CA LEU A 32 47.52 11.35 44.75
C LEU A 32 47.90 11.78 46.17
N ARG A 33 46.96 11.67 47.08
CA ARG A 33 47.25 11.70 48.51
C ARG A 33 47.36 10.24 48.99
N ALA A 34 48.58 9.84 49.33
CA ALA A 34 48.89 8.58 49.96
C ALA A 34 48.35 8.58 51.41
N THR A 35 47.49 7.64 51.73
CA THR A 35 47.09 7.29 53.10
C THR A 35 47.58 5.88 53.41
N GLN A 36 48.15 5.70 54.57
CA GLN A 36 48.77 4.49 55.09
C GLN A 36 47.81 3.30 55.20
N PRO A 37 48.34 2.05 55.20
CA PRO A 37 47.51 0.83 55.25
C PRO A 37 46.99 0.60 56.68
N ALA A 38 45.67 0.40 56.77
CA ALA A 38 45.01 -0.06 57.99
C ALA A 38 45.08 -1.61 58.08
N ALA A 39 45.19 -2.10 59.30
CA ALA A 39 45.34 -3.50 59.64
C ALA A 39 44.17 -4.39 59.19
N PRO A 40 44.37 -5.71 58.98
CA PRO A 40 43.36 -6.61 58.47
C PRO A 40 42.26 -6.90 59.50
N ILE A 41 41.02 -6.55 59.14
CA ILE A 41 39.83 -6.94 59.86
C ILE A 41 39.45 -8.33 59.37
N GLN A 42 39.39 -9.34 60.25
CA GLN A 42 38.88 -10.66 59.97
C GLN A 42 37.35 -10.58 59.73
N PRO A 43 36.81 -11.18 58.70
CA PRO A 43 35.37 -11.21 58.52
C PRO A 43 34.75 -12.28 59.44
N GLN A 44 33.91 -11.86 60.38
CA GLN A 44 32.94 -12.76 61.02
C GLN A 44 31.89 -13.14 59.98
N VAL A 45 31.88 -14.40 59.59
CA VAL A 45 30.86 -14.98 58.75
C VAL A 45 29.58 -15.18 59.59
N LEU A 46 28.68 -14.23 59.51
CA LEU A 46 27.31 -14.43 59.90
C LEU A 46 26.65 -15.26 58.78
N ALA A 47 26.35 -16.53 59.07
CA ALA A 47 25.57 -17.39 58.20
C ALA A 47 24.14 -16.84 58.10
N VAL A 48 23.89 -16.02 57.09
CA VAL A 48 22.54 -15.67 56.64
C VAL A 48 22.10 -16.79 55.74
N SER A 49 21.17 -17.64 56.22
CA SER A 49 20.47 -18.61 55.38
C SER A 49 19.66 -17.85 54.33
N SER A 50 20.16 -17.80 53.12
CA SER A 50 19.42 -17.29 51.98
C SER A 50 18.22 -18.21 51.68
N PRO A 51 16.99 -17.68 51.62
CA PRO A 51 15.92 -18.47 51.04
C PRO A 51 16.19 -18.68 49.55
N GLU A 52 16.24 -19.96 49.15
CA GLU A 52 16.36 -20.30 47.74
C GLU A 52 15.27 -19.57 46.91
N PRO A 53 15.61 -18.98 45.78
CA PRO A 53 14.59 -18.34 44.95
C PRO A 53 13.77 -19.41 44.23
N LYS A 54 12.58 -19.72 44.76
CA LYS A 54 11.54 -20.51 44.07
C LYS A 54 10.95 -19.79 42.84
N LEU A 55 11.64 -18.81 42.28
CA LEU A 55 11.11 -17.97 41.18
C LEU A 55 11.53 -18.41 39.77
N ILE A 56 12.39 -19.43 39.62
CA ILE A 56 12.96 -19.78 38.31
C ILE A 56 12.12 -20.81 37.54
N SER A 57 11.21 -21.52 38.17
CA SER A 57 10.40 -22.56 37.48
C SER A 57 9.25 -22.00 36.62
N ASN A 58 8.90 -20.74 36.76
CA ASN A 58 7.79 -20.11 36.01
C ASN A 58 8.19 -19.35 34.73
N VAL A 59 9.46 -19.00 34.58
CA VAL A 59 9.92 -18.19 33.43
C VAL A 59 9.90 -18.98 32.13
N SER A 60 10.27 -20.28 32.18
CA SER A 60 10.22 -21.16 31.00
C SER A 60 8.78 -21.42 30.53
N GLY A 61 7.83 -21.53 31.47
CA GLY A 61 6.40 -21.67 31.17
C GLY A 61 5.81 -20.41 30.53
N ILE A 62 6.20 -19.24 31.02
CA ILE A 62 5.76 -17.95 30.47
C ILE A 62 6.36 -17.72 29.08
N GLN A 63 7.64 -18.03 28.90
CA GLN A 63 8.29 -17.93 27.57
C GLN A 63 7.66 -18.89 26.56
N GLY A 64 7.34 -20.12 26.95
CA GLY A 64 6.61 -21.07 26.10
C GLY A 64 5.22 -20.59 25.74
N ALA A 65 4.48 -20.02 26.69
CA ALA A 65 3.14 -19.44 26.42
C ALA A 65 3.18 -18.22 25.52
N ILE A 66 4.19 -17.37 25.65
CA ILE A 66 4.39 -16.19 24.76
C ILE A 66 4.76 -16.68 23.36
N ALA A 67 5.69 -17.61 23.22
CA ALA A 67 6.10 -18.18 21.92
C ALA A 67 4.91 -18.82 21.20
N HIS A 68 4.11 -19.62 21.91
CA HIS A 68 2.89 -20.21 21.34
C HIS A 68 1.85 -19.15 20.92
N ARG A 69 1.64 -18.10 21.72
CA ARG A 69 0.73 -16.99 21.33
C ARG A 69 1.21 -16.22 20.11
N VAL A 70 2.51 -16.01 20.01
CA VAL A 70 3.14 -15.35 18.82
C VAL A 70 2.96 -16.22 17.59
N GLU A 71 3.21 -17.52 17.70
CA GLU A 71 3.04 -18.48 16.60
C GLU A 71 1.57 -18.57 16.14
N VAL A 72 0.62 -18.68 17.07
CA VAL A 72 -0.83 -18.70 16.77
C VAL A 72 -1.25 -17.37 16.11
N SER A 73 -0.74 -16.23 16.60
CA SER A 73 -1.04 -14.94 16.01
C SER A 73 -0.43 -14.78 14.61
N GLN A 74 0.80 -15.28 14.40
CA GLN A 74 1.45 -15.27 13.08
C GLN A 74 0.71 -16.18 12.10
N LYS A 75 0.27 -17.36 12.54
CA LYS A 75 -0.50 -18.29 11.71
C LYS A 75 -1.89 -17.75 11.38
N ALA A 76 -2.55 -17.09 12.34
CA ALA A 76 -3.83 -16.42 12.11
C ALA A 76 -3.68 -15.22 11.16
N LEU A 77 -2.61 -14.41 11.27
CA LEU A 77 -2.27 -13.34 10.35
C LEU A 77 -1.95 -13.86 8.94
N ALA A 78 -1.17 -14.93 8.84
CA ALA A 78 -0.86 -15.58 7.56
C ALA A 78 -2.13 -16.14 6.91
N GLN A 79 -2.98 -16.81 7.67
CA GLN A 79 -4.27 -17.34 7.19
C GLN A 79 -5.25 -16.23 6.81
N GLN A 80 -5.25 -15.11 7.53
CA GLN A 80 -6.04 -13.92 7.19
C GLN A 80 -5.49 -13.21 5.93
N GLN A 81 -4.17 -13.21 5.73
CA GLN A 81 -3.54 -12.74 4.50
C GLN A 81 -3.88 -13.66 3.32
N GLU A 82 -3.73 -14.98 3.47
CA GLU A 82 -4.12 -15.97 2.46
C GLU A 82 -5.61 -15.85 2.08
N THR A 83 -6.49 -15.69 3.06
CA THR A 83 -7.93 -15.47 2.81
C THR A 83 -8.19 -14.14 2.10
N ARG A 84 -7.43 -13.08 2.42
CA ARG A 84 -7.49 -11.79 1.70
C ARG A 84 -6.98 -11.89 0.25
N PHE A 85 -5.91 -12.65 0.01
CA PHE A 85 -5.39 -12.90 -1.34
C PHE A 85 -6.26 -13.86 -2.14
N GLN A 86 -6.93 -14.81 -1.47
CA GLN A 86 -7.84 -15.79 -2.07
C GLN A 86 -9.30 -15.34 -2.13
N SER A 87 -9.69 -14.29 -1.40
CA SER A 87 -11.05 -13.73 -1.49
C SER A 87 -11.21 -13.02 -2.83
N GLY A 88 -11.34 -13.85 -3.87
CA GLY A 88 -11.74 -13.41 -5.18
C GLY A 88 -13.06 -12.65 -5.09
N LEU A 89 -13.35 -11.87 -6.10
CA LEU A 89 -14.64 -11.18 -6.21
C LEU A 89 -15.77 -12.19 -6.01
N PRO A 90 -16.86 -11.84 -5.31
CA PRO A 90 -18.06 -12.66 -5.23
C PRO A 90 -18.52 -13.02 -6.64
N SER A 91 -18.99 -14.26 -6.81
CA SER A 91 -19.27 -14.84 -8.13
C SER A 91 -20.26 -14.04 -8.97
N GLN A 92 -21.22 -13.38 -8.32
CA GLN A 92 -22.24 -12.55 -8.97
C GLN A 92 -21.67 -11.31 -9.69
N PHE A 93 -20.44 -10.87 -9.35
CA PHE A 93 -19.80 -9.73 -10.00
C PHE A 93 -18.85 -10.12 -11.14
N LYS A 94 -18.63 -11.43 -11.35
CA LYS A 94 -17.82 -11.92 -12.46
C LYS A 94 -18.48 -11.60 -13.81
N GLY A 95 -17.70 -11.09 -14.75
CA GLY A 95 -18.19 -10.69 -16.07
C GLY A 95 -19.09 -9.44 -16.07
N THR A 96 -19.25 -8.75 -14.93
CA THR A 96 -20.08 -7.55 -14.84
C THR A 96 -19.25 -6.26 -14.93
N MET A 97 -19.94 -5.13 -15.07
CA MET A 97 -19.35 -3.78 -15.00
C MET A 97 -19.93 -3.05 -13.81
N LEU A 98 -19.05 -2.45 -13.00
CA LEU A 98 -19.39 -1.80 -11.74
C LEU A 98 -18.78 -0.40 -11.67
N ARG A 99 -19.54 0.60 -11.18
CA ARG A 99 -19.06 1.96 -10.90
C ARG A 99 -18.98 2.22 -9.41
N GLN A 100 -19.77 1.54 -8.64
CA GLN A 100 -19.84 1.59 -7.18
C GLN A 100 -20.50 0.33 -6.66
N ALA A 101 -20.36 0.03 -5.38
CA ALA A 101 -21.20 -0.93 -4.68
C ALA A 101 -22.50 -0.26 -4.22
N LYS A 102 -23.55 -1.07 -4.04
CA LYS A 102 -24.80 -0.63 -3.44
C LYS A 102 -24.76 -0.98 -1.96
N LEU A 103 -24.48 0.00 -1.12
CA LEU A 103 -24.41 -0.15 0.34
C LEU A 103 -25.38 0.78 1.02
N ASP A 104 -25.84 0.38 2.21
CA ASP A 104 -26.63 1.22 3.10
C ASP A 104 -25.83 2.46 3.54
N GLU A 105 -26.49 3.60 3.61
CA GLU A 105 -25.90 4.86 4.10
C GLU A 105 -25.53 4.81 5.60
N GLN A 106 -26.05 3.84 6.36
CA GLN A 106 -25.68 3.63 7.76
C GLN A 106 -24.27 3.04 7.91
N HIS A 107 -23.79 2.30 6.91
CA HIS A 107 -22.48 1.62 6.90
C HIS A 107 -21.54 2.19 5.83
N LYS A 108 -21.25 3.51 5.93
CA LYS A 108 -20.45 4.21 4.92
C LYS A 108 -19.09 3.54 4.66
N ALA A 109 -18.91 3.04 3.47
CA ALA A 109 -17.64 2.51 3.01
C ALA A 109 -17.23 3.13 1.68
N ILE A 110 -15.91 3.26 1.46
CA ILE A 110 -15.33 3.85 0.25
C ILE A 110 -14.05 3.08 -0.14
N ALA A 111 -13.86 2.88 -1.44
CA ALA A 111 -12.64 2.29 -1.97
C ALA A 111 -11.78 3.38 -2.64
N LEU A 112 -10.55 3.59 -2.13
CA LEU A 112 -9.55 4.38 -2.83
C LEU A 112 -8.88 3.49 -3.87
N THR A 113 -8.80 3.97 -5.12
CA THR A 113 -8.17 3.22 -6.22
C THR A 113 -7.15 4.08 -6.94
N PHE A 114 -6.05 3.44 -7.37
CA PHE A 114 -4.92 4.08 -8.02
C PHE A 114 -4.60 3.36 -9.33
N ASP A 115 -4.52 4.10 -10.42
CA ASP A 115 -4.25 3.61 -11.76
C ASP A 115 -2.84 4.00 -12.24
N ASP A 116 -2.38 3.37 -13.31
CA ASP A 116 -1.15 3.66 -14.07
C ASP A 116 0.17 3.24 -13.42
N GLY A 117 0.19 2.76 -12.20
CA GLY A 117 1.42 2.29 -11.54
C GLY A 117 1.86 0.88 -11.98
N PRO A 118 2.88 0.34 -11.27
CA PRO A 118 3.64 0.98 -10.18
C PRO A 118 4.63 2.04 -10.69
N TRP A 119 4.84 3.11 -9.92
CA TRP A 119 5.74 4.21 -10.27
C TRP A 119 6.67 4.55 -9.09
N PRO A 120 8.01 4.57 -9.25
CA PRO A 120 8.96 4.48 -8.15
C PRO A 120 8.75 5.48 -7.01
N THR A 121 8.54 6.75 -7.33
CA THR A 121 8.40 7.79 -6.30
C THR A 121 6.98 7.86 -5.76
N THR A 122 6.00 7.96 -6.64
CA THR A 122 4.61 8.25 -6.27
C THR A 122 3.95 7.07 -5.57
N THR A 123 4.10 5.85 -6.11
CA THR A 123 3.54 4.66 -5.48
C THR A 123 4.10 4.46 -4.07
N THR A 124 5.43 4.67 -3.87
CA THR A 124 6.06 4.58 -2.55
C THR A 124 5.47 5.60 -1.57
N GLN A 125 5.34 6.86 -1.99
CA GLN A 125 4.77 7.92 -1.14
C GLN A 125 3.30 7.64 -0.78
N ILE A 126 2.51 7.15 -1.73
CA ILE A 126 1.11 6.74 -1.50
C ILE A 126 1.06 5.58 -0.51
N LEU A 127 1.91 4.55 -0.65
CA LEU A 127 2.01 3.45 0.31
C LEU A 127 2.31 3.93 1.73
N ASP A 128 3.23 4.87 1.89
CA ASP A 128 3.58 5.44 3.20
C ASP A 128 2.38 6.16 3.83
N ILE A 129 1.62 6.93 3.04
CA ILE A 129 0.41 7.61 3.51
C ILE A 129 -0.65 6.60 3.92
N LEU A 130 -0.93 5.59 3.09
CA LEU A 130 -1.90 4.54 3.39
C LEU A 130 -1.51 3.75 4.65
N LYS A 131 -0.23 3.39 4.78
CA LYS A 131 0.32 2.69 5.95
C LYS A 131 0.15 3.51 7.23
N LYS A 132 0.52 4.80 7.21
CA LYS A 132 0.35 5.72 8.37
C LYS A 132 -1.11 5.84 8.82
N ASN A 133 -2.04 5.68 7.90
CA ASN A 133 -3.47 5.78 8.17
C ASN A 133 -4.15 4.43 8.43
N ASN A 134 -3.42 3.31 8.34
CA ASN A 134 -3.92 1.94 8.40
C ASN A 134 -5.03 1.65 7.37
N ILE A 135 -4.83 2.10 6.13
CA ILE A 135 -5.79 1.97 5.02
C ILE A 135 -5.25 0.99 3.99
N LYS A 136 -6.14 0.12 3.48
CA LYS A 136 -5.90 -0.69 2.29
C LYS A 136 -6.63 -0.07 1.11
N ALA A 137 -6.01 -0.14 -0.07
CA ALA A 137 -6.52 0.41 -1.32
C ALA A 137 -6.47 -0.63 -2.43
N THR A 138 -6.95 -0.28 -3.63
CA THR A 138 -6.85 -1.12 -4.82
C THR A 138 -6.02 -0.41 -5.88
N PHE A 139 -5.06 -1.13 -6.47
CA PHE A 139 -4.17 -0.62 -7.51
C PHE A 139 -4.45 -1.34 -8.82
N PHE A 140 -4.68 -0.59 -9.90
CA PHE A 140 -4.85 -1.11 -11.25
C PHE A 140 -3.58 -0.83 -12.05
N TRP A 141 -2.81 -1.89 -12.32
CA TRP A 141 -1.45 -1.75 -12.84
C TRP A 141 -1.32 -1.96 -14.32
N VAL A 142 -0.44 -1.17 -14.89
CA VAL A 142 0.03 -1.31 -16.26
C VAL A 142 1.18 -2.32 -16.31
N GLY A 143 1.01 -3.39 -17.08
CA GLY A 143 1.93 -4.54 -17.09
C GLY A 143 3.38 -4.16 -17.37
N ARG A 144 3.65 -3.26 -18.34
CA ARG A 144 5.01 -2.80 -18.65
C ARG A 144 5.70 -2.09 -17.49
N TYR A 145 4.94 -1.36 -16.64
CA TYR A 145 5.52 -0.70 -15.46
C TYR A 145 5.76 -1.70 -14.34
N LEU A 146 4.84 -2.67 -14.18
CA LEU A 146 5.07 -3.78 -13.25
C LEU A 146 6.31 -4.60 -13.63
N GLN A 147 6.54 -4.85 -14.93
CA GLN A 147 7.75 -5.50 -15.43
C GLN A 147 9.01 -4.68 -15.13
N THR A 148 8.92 -3.35 -15.21
CA THR A 148 10.06 -2.45 -14.95
C THR A 148 10.36 -2.31 -13.45
N TYR A 149 9.33 -2.35 -12.60
CA TYR A 149 9.43 -2.10 -11.16
C TYR A 149 8.84 -3.27 -10.33
N PRO A 150 9.31 -4.51 -10.50
CA PRO A 150 8.69 -5.70 -9.89
C PRO A 150 8.72 -5.66 -8.37
N GLU A 151 9.79 -5.13 -7.76
CA GLU A 151 9.92 -5.09 -6.30
C GLU A 151 8.89 -4.13 -5.66
N LEU A 152 8.56 -3.04 -6.35
CA LEU A 152 7.52 -2.13 -5.89
C LEU A 152 6.14 -2.81 -5.95
N GLY A 153 5.90 -3.58 -7.02
CA GLY A 153 4.71 -4.42 -7.12
C GLY A 153 4.57 -5.41 -5.96
N LYS A 154 5.65 -6.13 -5.63
CA LYS A 154 5.69 -7.04 -4.48
C LYS A 154 5.44 -6.32 -3.15
N GLN A 155 5.98 -5.10 -2.96
CA GLN A 155 5.74 -4.29 -1.77
C GLN A 155 4.26 -3.94 -1.59
N VAL A 156 3.59 -3.50 -2.65
CA VAL A 156 2.16 -3.17 -2.64
C VAL A 156 1.32 -4.39 -2.26
N ALA A 157 1.59 -5.54 -2.90
CA ALA A 157 0.92 -6.80 -2.61
C ALA A 157 1.13 -7.24 -1.15
N SER A 158 2.39 -7.26 -0.70
CA SER A 158 2.77 -7.67 0.67
C SER A 158 2.17 -6.73 1.74
N ALA A 159 1.94 -5.48 1.39
CA ALA A 159 1.25 -4.53 2.26
C ALA A 159 -0.28 -4.81 2.35
N GLY A 160 -0.81 -5.79 1.63
CA GLY A 160 -2.21 -6.23 1.68
C GLY A 160 -3.17 -5.33 0.90
N HIS A 161 -2.67 -4.62 -0.12
CA HIS A 161 -3.52 -3.90 -1.07
C HIS A 161 -4.06 -4.85 -2.14
N ALA A 162 -5.26 -4.57 -2.66
CA ALA A 162 -5.82 -5.33 -3.76
C ALA A 162 -5.21 -4.90 -5.11
N LEU A 163 -5.09 -5.85 -6.04
CA LEU A 163 -4.49 -5.63 -7.35
C LEU A 163 -5.49 -5.88 -8.46
N GLY A 164 -5.52 -5.00 -9.44
CA GLY A 164 -6.29 -5.10 -10.67
C GLY A 164 -5.41 -4.93 -11.90
N ASN A 165 -5.96 -5.31 -13.04
CA ASN A 165 -5.31 -5.22 -14.34
C ASN A 165 -5.70 -3.93 -15.05
N HIS A 166 -4.70 -3.21 -15.60
CA HIS A 166 -4.90 -1.97 -16.37
C HIS A 166 -4.24 -2.03 -17.76
N THR A 167 -4.29 -3.20 -18.38
CA THR A 167 -3.63 -3.52 -19.66
C THR A 167 -2.10 -3.59 -19.58
N TRP A 168 -1.46 -4.05 -20.66
CA TRP A 168 0.00 -4.09 -20.75
C TRP A 168 0.60 -2.73 -21.14
N ASN A 169 0.03 -2.06 -22.16
CA ASN A 169 0.61 -0.85 -22.76
C ASN A 169 -0.14 0.45 -22.47
N HIS A 170 -1.35 0.38 -21.90
CA HIS A 170 -2.20 1.55 -21.64
C HIS A 170 -2.50 2.38 -22.90
N GLN A 171 -2.89 1.74 -24.02
CA GLN A 171 -3.16 2.42 -25.27
C GLN A 171 -4.67 2.65 -25.49
N TYR A 172 -5.01 3.76 -26.18
CA TYR A 172 -6.39 4.19 -26.48
C TYR A 172 -6.80 3.79 -27.90
N ILE A 173 -6.49 2.56 -28.33
CA ILE A 173 -6.81 2.04 -29.69
C ILE A 173 -7.91 0.99 -29.62
N LYS A 174 -8.44 0.60 -30.77
CA LYS A 174 -9.35 -0.56 -30.89
C LYS A 174 -8.56 -1.86 -30.89
N TYR A 175 -9.11 -2.86 -30.23
CA TYR A 175 -8.50 -4.18 -30.11
C TYR A 175 -9.46 -5.25 -30.68
N ASN A 176 -8.90 -6.17 -31.45
CA ASN A 176 -9.52 -7.46 -31.68
C ASN A 176 -9.27 -8.38 -30.47
N GLU A 177 -9.84 -9.59 -30.48
CA GLU A 177 -9.74 -10.52 -29.35
C GLU A 177 -8.29 -10.89 -29.01
N GLU A 178 -7.45 -11.14 -30.01
CA GLU A 178 -6.04 -11.48 -29.83
C GLU A 178 -5.24 -10.30 -29.25
N GLY A 179 -5.50 -9.08 -29.71
CA GLY A 179 -4.89 -7.87 -29.15
C GLY A 179 -5.30 -7.63 -27.71
N ALA A 180 -6.60 -7.83 -27.39
CA ALA A 180 -7.10 -7.72 -26.03
C ALA A 180 -6.49 -8.79 -25.10
N ALA A 181 -6.32 -10.02 -25.58
CA ALA A 181 -5.65 -11.09 -24.86
C ALA A 181 -4.20 -10.71 -24.52
N ARG A 182 -3.44 -10.17 -25.47
CA ARG A 182 -2.06 -9.73 -25.22
C ARG A 182 -1.99 -8.63 -24.14
N GLU A 183 -2.95 -7.73 -24.10
CA GLU A 183 -3.01 -6.63 -23.13
C GLU A 183 -3.44 -7.13 -21.74
N ILE A 184 -4.42 -8.00 -21.64
CA ILE A 184 -5.05 -8.39 -20.38
C ILE A 184 -4.41 -9.67 -19.81
N ASP A 185 -4.31 -10.76 -20.58
CA ASP A 185 -3.85 -12.03 -20.06
C ASP A 185 -2.37 -11.96 -19.66
N ARG A 186 -1.53 -11.27 -20.46
CA ARG A 186 -0.12 -11.05 -20.14
C ARG A 186 0.07 -10.25 -18.85
N THR A 187 -0.72 -9.20 -18.65
CA THR A 187 -0.64 -8.38 -17.43
C THR A 187 -1.08 -9.18 -16.21
N SER A 188 -2.17 -9.92 -16.29
CA SER A 188 -2.65 -10.76 -15.19
C SER A 188 -1.67 -11.88 -14.84
N ALA A 189 -1.06 -12.52 -15.84
CA ALA A 189 -0.03 -13.53 -15.62
C ALA A 189 1.18 -12.94 -14.87
N LEU A 190 1.63 -11.74 -15.24
CA LEU A 190 2.74 -11.07 -14.55
C LEU A 190 2.39 -10.67 -13.11
N ILE A 191 1.16 -10.19 -12.88
CA ILE A 191 0.70 -9.90 -11.50
C ILE A 191 0.75 -11.19 -10.67
N GLU A 192 0.20 -12.29 -11.17
CA GLU A 192 0.18 -13.59 -10.47
C GLU A 192 1.60 -14.12 -10.24
N GLU A 193 2.48 -14.07 -11.24
CA GLU A 193 3.86 -14.51 -11.16
C GLU A 193 4.64 -13.78 -10.06
N LEU A 194 4.54 -12.44 -10.02
CA LEU A 194 5.34 -11.62 -9.12
C LEU A 194 4.78 -11.53 -7.70
N THR A 195 3.47 -11.65 -7.55
CA THR A 195 2.79 -11.34 -6.28
C THR A 195 1.98 -12.49 -5.70
N GLY A 196 1.76 -13.56 -6.45
CA GLY A 196 0.86 -14.65 -6.10
C GLY A 196 -0.63 -14.29 -6.18
N VAL A 197 -0.97 -13.05 -6.54
CA VAL A 197 -2.36 -12.58 -6.60
C VAL A 197 -2.99 -12.89 -7.94
N LYS A 198 -3.99 -13.77 -7.95
CA LYS A 198 -4.80 -14.03 -9.13
C LYS A 198 -5.93 -13.01 -9.23
N THR A 199 -5.67 -11.89 -9.93
CA THR A 199 -6.68 -10.85 -10.09
C THR A 199 -7.79 -11.24 -11.03
N SER A 200 -9.03 -10.87 -10.68
CA SER A 200 -10.23 -10.94 -11.55
C SER A 200 -10.88 -9.55 -11.75
N MET A 201 -10.10 -8.49 -11.49
CA MET A 201 -10.51 -7.10 -11.69
C MET A 201 -9.75 -6.50 -12.86
N PHE A 202 -10.49 -5.82 -13.73
CA PHE A 202 -9.96 -5.10 -14.87
C PHE A 202 -10.51 -3.68 -14.90
N ARG A 203 -9.67 -2.70 -15.20
CA ARG A 203 -10.11 -1.34 -15.49
C ARG A 203 -9.56 -0.93 -16.86
N PRO A 204 -10.43 -0.54 -17.82
CA PRO A 204 -9.98 -0.12 -19.13
C PRO A 204 -9.29 1.25 -19.07
N PRO A 205 -8.16 1.45 -19.78
CA PRO A 205 -7.52 2.74 -19.91
C PRO A 205 -8.49 3.85 -20.33
N GLY A 206 -8.45 4.97 -19.59
CA GLY A 206 -9.34 6.12 -19.82
C GLY A 206 -10.83 5.81 -19.68
N GLY A 207 -11.21 4.68 -19.12
CA GLY A 207 -12.62 4.26 -19.00
C GLY A 207 -13.29 3.91 -20.33
N ILE A 208 -12.53 3.59 -21.39
CA ILE A 208 -13.07 3.33 -22.73
C ILE A 208 -13.67 1.91 -22.77
N LEU A 209 -14.99 1.84 -22.93
CA LEU A 209 -15.72 0.58 -22.88
C LEU A 209 -15.94 -0.08 -24.26
N ASN A 210 -15.83 0.68 -25.36
CA ASN A 210 -16.18 0.26 -26.71
C ASN A 210 -14.98 0.00 -27.63
N ASN A 211 -13.79 -0.25 -27.06
CA ASN A 211 -12.58 -0.53 -27.83
C ASN A 211 -12.18 -2.01 -27.89
N GLY A 212 -13.01 -2.92 -27.36
CA GLY A 212 -12.78 -4.38 -27.34
C GLY A 212 -12.23 -4.91 -26.02
N LEU A 213 -11.51 -4.11 -25.22
CA LEU A 213 -10.88 -4.57 -23.97
C LEU A 213 -11.90 -4.97 -22.90
N ALA A 214 -12.90 -4.11 -22.64
CA ALA A 214 -13.92 -4.39 -21.64
C ALA A 214 -14.74 -5.64 -21.98
N ALA A 215 -15.14 -5.82 -23.24
CA ALA A 215 -15.86 -6.99 -23.71
C ALA A 215 -15.03 -8.28 -23.54
N TYR A 216 -13.73 -8.23 -23.88
CA TYR A 216 -12.81 -9.35 -23.65
C TYR A 216 -12.68 -9.70 -22.17
N ALA A 217 -12.47 -8.68 -21.31
CA ALA A 217 -12.36 -8.89 -19.87
C ALA A 217 -13.61 -9.56 -19.29
N GLN A 218 -14.81 -9.10 -19.68
CA GLN A 218 -16.07 -9.69 -19.24
C GLN A 218 -16.22 -11.15 -19.71
N LYS A 219 -15.88 -11.45 -20.98
CA LYS A 219 -15.86 -12.81 -21.52
C LYS A 219 -14.93 -13.74 -20.73
N LYS A 220 -13.86 -13.20 -20.15
CA LYS A 220 -12.89 -13.92 -19.28
C LYS A 220 -13.30 -13.89 -17.81
N ASN A 221 -14.53 -13.49 -17.48
CA ASN A 221 -15.05 -13.39 -16.12
C ASN A 221 -14.35 -12.36 -15.21
N TYR A 222 -13.67 -11.36 -15.78
CA TYR A 222 -13.22 -10.20 -15.01
C TYR A 222 -14.39 -9.27 -14.69
N ALA A 223 -14.44 -8.75 -13.47
CA ALA A 223 -15.26 -7.59 -13.20
C ALA A 223 -14.58 -6.34 -13.79
N VAL A 224 -15.31 -5.61 -14.63
CA VAL A 224 -14.87 -4.32 -15.16
C VAL A 224 -15.18 -3.25 -14.13
N ILE A 225 -14.14 -2.77 -13.42
CA ILE A 225 -14.26 -1.83 -12.32
C ILE A 225 -14.03 -0.41 -12.82
N MET A 226 -15.10 0.36 -12.87
CA MET A 226 -15.08 1.80 -13.15
C MET A 226 -14.98 2.59 -11.83
N TRP A 227 -15.46 3.81 -11.80
CA TRP A 227 -15.48 4.69 -10.62
C TRP A 227 -16.77 5.50 -10.55
N SER A 228 -17.12 5.92 -9.35
CA SER A 228 -18.23 6.86 -9.08
C SER A 228 -17.73 8.25 -8.71
N ALA A 229 -16.47 8.38 -8.25
CA ALA A 229 -15.86 9.66 -7.94
C ALA A 229 -14.51 9.79 -8.67
N ASP A 230 -14.38 10.83 -9.49
CA ASP A 230 -13.17 11.12 -10.26
C ASP A 230 -12.43 12.30 -9.64
N SER A 231 -11.20 12.08 -9.18
CA SER A 231 -10.35 13.13 -8.63
C SER A 231 -9.91 14.15 -9.65
N LEU A 232 -9.82 13.78 -10.93
CA LEU A 232 -9.21 14.54 -12.01
C LEU A 232 -7.75 14.96 -11.70
N ASP A 233 -7.01 14.14 -10.92
CA ASP A 233 -5.66 14.44 -10.43
C ASP A 233 -4.61 14.59 -11.55
N TRP A 234 -4.91 14.09 -12.74
CA TRP A 234 -4.09 14.26 -13.92
C TRP A 234 -4.12 15.69 -14.50
N ARG A 235 -5.12 16.51 -14.13
CA ARG A 235 -5.27 17.89 -14.62
C ARG A 235 -5.63 18.92 -13.54
N ALA A 236 -6.31 18.52 -12.48
CA ALA A 236 -6.82 19.43 -11.44
C ALA A 236 -5.69 19.94 -10.52
N ALA A 237 -5.87 21.15 -9.96
CA ALA A 237 -5.06 21.63 -8.85
C ALA A 237 -5.38 20.82 -7.58
N THR A 238 -4.44 20.77 -6.62
CA THR A 238 -4.57 19.93 -5.40
C THR A 238 -5.89 20.17 -4.64
N GLN A 239 -6.28 21.42 -4.42
CA GLN A 239 -7.54 21.73 -3.75
C GLN A 239 -8.76 21.27 -4.56
N SER A 240 -8.77 21.52 -5.86
CA SER A 240 -9.86 21.08 -6.74
C SER A 240 -9.99 19.56 -6.82
N LEU A 241 -8.88 18.84 -6.65
CA LEU A 241 -8.86 17.38 -6.60
C LEU A 241 -9.67 16.86 -5.39
N MET A 242 -9.41 17.41 -4.21
CA MET A 242 -10.18 17.09 -3.00
C MET A 242 -11.66 17.41 -3.18
N ASP A 243 -11.98 18.61 -3.67
CA ASP A 243 -13.37 19.04 -3.88
C ASP A 243 -14.10 18.15 -4.90
N ASN A 244 -13.41 17.71 -5.95
CA ASN A 244 -13.96 16.78 -6.94
C ASN A 244 -14.35 15.45 -6.30
N VAL A 245 -13.45 14.87 -5.49
CA VAL A 245 -13.70 13.60 -4.81
C VAL A 245 -14.86 13.74 -3.83
N MET A 246 -14.83 14.75 -2.94
CA MET A 246 -15.82 14.91 -1.89
C MET A 246 -17.22 15.19 -2.44
N ARG A 247 -17.35 15.93 -3.54
CA ARG A 247 -18.65 16.22 -4.17
C ARG A 247 -19.32 14.99 -4.78
N GLN A 248 -18.55 14.00 -5.21
CA GLN A 248 -19.02 12.79 -5.92
C GLN A 248 -19.09 11.56 -5.00
N ALA A 249 -18.49 11.66 -3.79
CA ALA A 249 -18.42 10.55 -2.86
C ALA A 249 -19.79 10.18 -2.30
N ASN A 250 -20.05 8.88 -2.22
CA ASN A 250 -21.21 8.27 -1.58
C ASN A 250 -20.83 6.93 -0.93
N SER A 251 -21.71 6.36 -0.12
CA SER A 251 -21.49 5.01 0.41
C SER A 251 -21.41 3.99 -0.72
N GLY A 252 -20.43 3.09 -0.64
CA GLY A 252 -20.14 2.13 -1.73
C GLY A 252 -19.32 2.73 -2.89
N GLY A 253 -18.89 3.98 -2.79
CA GLY A 253 -18.15 4.69 -3.83
C GLY A 253 -16.77 4.12 -4.12
N ILE A 254 -16.35 4.22 -5.38
CA ILE A 254 -15.01 3.90 -5.87
C ILE A 254 -14.38 5.19 -6.36
N VAL A 255 -13.28 5.61 -5.73
CA VAL A 255 -12.57 6.85 -6.05
C VAL A 255 -11.43 6.56 -7.01
N LEU A 256 -11.41 7.24 -8.16
CA LEU A 256 -10.32 7.19 -9.12
C LEU A 256 -9.26 8.24 -8.77
N MET A 257 -8.06 7.76 -8.59
CA MET A 257 -6.81 8.52 -8.54
C MET A 257 -5.73 7.78 -9.35
N HIS A 258 -4.53 8.35 -9.44
CA HIS A 258 -3.43 7.72 -10.18
C HIS A 258 -2.15 7.72 -9.33
N ASP A 259 -1.39 6.61 -9.40
CA ASP A 259 -0.06 6.50 -8.78
C ASP A 259 1.08 6.50 -9.83
N GLY A 260 0.72 6.46 -11.12
CA GLY A 260 1.65 6.43 -12.25
C GLY A 260 1.21 7.30 -13.43
N GLY A 261 1.82 7.05 -14.60
CA GLY A 261 1.45 7.72 -15.85
C GLY A 261 1.84 9.21 -15.93
N GLY A 262 2.79 9.66 -15.11
CA GLY A 262 3.29 11.05 -15.11
C GLY A 262 3.51 11.62 -13.71
N ASN A 263 3.54 12.94 -13.61
CA ASN A 263 3.71 13.63 -12.32
C ASN A 263 2.40 13.55 -11.50
N ARG A 264 2.42 12.81 -10.39
CA ARG A 264 1.29 12.63 -9.47
C ARG A 264 1.54 13.26 -8.08
N SER A 265 2.44 14.23 -8.00
CA SER A 265 2.72 14.94 -6.74
C SER A 265 1.48 15.57 -6.12
N ARG A 266 0.52 15.99 -6.93
CA ARG A 266 -0.76 16.55 -6.46
C ARG A 266 -1.63 15.49 -5.77
N THR A 267 -1.65 14.26 -6.29
CA THR A 267 -2.31 13.13 -5.66
C THR A 267 -1.70 12.86 -4.28
N VAL A 268 -0.37 12.79 -4.20
CA VAL A 268 0.36 12.60 -2.93
C VAL A 268 0.05 13.72 -1.94
N GLN A 269 0.01 14.98 -2.38
CA GLN A 269 -0.30 16.13 -1.54
C GLN A 269 -1.75 16.13 -1.02
N ALA A 270 -2.72 15.77 -1.87
CA ALA A 270 -4.14 15.79 -1.52
C ALA A 270 -4.59 14.59 -0.71
N LEU A 271 -3.93 13.44 -0.84
CA LEU A 271 -4.37 12.17 -0.25
C LEU A 271 -4.55 12.21 1.28
N PRO A 272 -3.65 12.83 2.08
CA PRO A 272 -3.85 12.95 3.53
C PRO A 272 -5.15 13.70 3.90
N ASP A 273 -5.46 14.78 3.21
CA ASP A 273 -6.64 15.59 3.48
C ASP A 273 -7.93 14.90 3.03
N ILE A 274 -7.90 14.19 1.90
CA ILE A 274 -9.00 13.32 1.44
C ILE A 274 -9.29 12.26 2.50
N ILE A 275 -8.26 11.57 3.00
CA ILE A 275 -8.41 10.55 4.04
C ILE A 275 -8.99 11.16 5.32
N ALA A 276 -8.46 12.30 5.78
CA ALA A 276 -8.93 12.97 6.99
C ALA A 276 -10.42 13.37 6.86
N ARG A 277 -10.82 13.88 5.68
CA ARG A 277 -12.19 14.28 5.42
C ARG A 277 -13.14 13.08 5.43
N PHE A 278 -12.82 11.98 4.74
CA PHE A 278 -13.63 10.76 4.76
C PHE A 278 -13.77 10.18 6.17
N LYS A 279 -12.66 10.16 6.95
CA LYS A 279 -12.72 9.73 8.36
C LYS A 279 -13.66 10.58 9.19
N LYS A 280 -13.62 11.90 9.00
CA LYS A 280 -14.52 12.85 9.69
C LYS A 280 -15.99 12.62 9.32
N GLU A 281 -16.28 12.22 8.08
CA GLU A 281 -17.63 11.92 7.59
C GLU A 281 -18.07 10.47 7.90
N GLY A 282 -17.26 9.69 8.65
CA GLY A 282 -17.60 8.36 9.13
C GLY A 282 -17.37 7.24 8.11
N TYR A 283 -16.64 7.48 7.03
CA TYR A 283 -16.34 6.43 6.05
C TYR A 283 -15.32 5.45 6.55
N GLN A 284 -15.55 4.17 6.27
CA GLN A 284 -14.58 3.09 6.39
C GLN A 284 -13.89 2.89 5.05
N PHE A 285 -12.56 2.77 5.08
CA PHE A 285 -11.76 2.51 3.88
C PHE A 285 -11.62 1.00 3.68
N VAL A 286 -11.97 0.55 2.49
CA VAL A 286 -11.90 -0.85 2.09
C VAL A 286 -11.32 -0.98 0.69
N THR A 287 -10.82 -2.17 0.34
CA THR A 287 -10.48 -2.51 -1.05
C THR A 287 -11.74 -2.73 -1.90
N VAL A 288 -11.62 -2.70 -3.22
CA VAL A 288 -12.76 -3.01 -4.11
C VAL A 288 -13.33 -4.40 -3.86
N PRO A 289 -12.52 -5.48 -3.70
CA PRO A 289 -13.07 -6.78 -3.31
C PRO A 289 -13.86 -6.75 -2.00
N GLU A 290 -13.34 -6.12 -0.95
CA GLU A 290 -14.03 -5.98 0.34
C GLU A 290 -15.33 -5.18 0.22
N LEU A 291 -15.34 -4.13 -0.61
CA LEU A 291 -16.53 -3.33 -0.90
C LEU A 291 -17.65 -4.18 -1.53
N LEU A 292 -17.29 -5.02 -2.49
CA LEU A 292 -18.26 -5.90 -3.18
C LEU A 292 -18.72 -7.07 -2.28
N GLN A 293 -17.85 -7.56 -1.39
CA GLN A 293 -18.24 -8.53 -0.37
C GLN A 293 -19.26 -7.96 0.60
N ARG A 294 -19.12 -6.70 1.01
CA ARG A 294 -20.13 -6.01 1.84
C ARG A 294 -21.46 -5.91 1.14
N GLN A 295 -21.48 -5.54 -0.13
CA GLN A 295 -22.72 -5.53 -0.90
C GLN A 295 -23.38 -6.93 -0.95
N GLU A 296 -22.61 -7.98 -1.16
CA GLU A 296 -23.14 -9.35 -1.15
C GLU A 296 -23.75 -9.71 0.21
N GLN A 297 -23.11 -9.32 1.30
CA GLN A 297 -23.61 -9.58 2.65
C GLN A 297 -24.91 -8.83 2.93
N GLU A 298 -25.00 -7.55 2.55
CA GLU A 298 -26.24 -6.76 2.71
C GLU A 298 -27.40 -7.36 1.90
N LEU A 299 -27.15 -7.80 0.67
CA LEU A 299 -28.18 -8.47 -0.14
C LEU A 299 -28.70 -9.76 0.53
N LYS A 300 -27.80 -10.59 1.07
CA LYS A 300 -28.19 -11.82 1.79
C LYS A 300 -28.99 -11.52 3.06
N HIS A 301 -28.65 -10.46 3.79
CA HIS A 301 -29.44 -10.04 4.98
C HIS A 301 -30.83 -9.56 4.60
N GLN A 302 -30.96 -8.79 3.52
CA GLN A 302 -32.28 -8.32 3.02
C GLN A 302 -33.17 -9.48 2.57
N GLU A 303 -32.63 -10.46 1.86
CA GLU A 303 -33.35 -11.66 1.45
C GLU A 303 -33.83 -12.52 2.64
N THR A 304 -33.02 -12.57 3.72
CA THR A 304 -33.37 -13.30 4.94
C THR A 304 -34.43 -12.58 5.77
N ALA A 305 -34.41 -11.27 5.79
CA ALA A 305 -35.39 -10.45 6.53
C ALA A 305 -36.77 -10.39 5.86
N GLN A 306 -36.88 -10.77 4.57
CA GLN A 306 -38.15 -10.81 3.82
C GLN A 306 -38.84 -12.19 3.84
N LYS A 307 -38.20 -13.19 4.42
CA LYS A 307 -38.75 -14.54 4.63
C LYS A 307 -39.28 -14.73 6.03
#